data_35123ba6e7fe036ed8ac7022bf0a752a
#
_entry.id   35123ba6e7fe036ed8ac7022bf0a752a
#
_cell.length_a   1.000
_cell.length_b   1.000
_cell.length_c   1.000
_cell.angle_alpha   90.00
_cell.angle_beta   90.00
_cell.angle_gamma   90.00
#
_symmetry.space_group_name_H-M   'P 1'
#
loop_
_entity.id
_entity.type
_entity.pdbx_description
1 polymer ?
#
loop_
_entity_poly.entity_id
_entity_poly.type
_entity_poly.pdbx_seq_one_letter_code
_entity_poly.pdbx_strand_id
1 'polypeptide(L)'
;MTMADFDWKARFGPIIDELEKDGLEHWATQLQQQLTHRFEDRPHGDLDRWQAALDQLPGLTQIDAQLDQSAVTLTSRQPLTVAQREQLELGLRGLMPWRKGPFDFFGTYIDTEWHSDWKWDRVSPYLSDLSGRRILDVGCGSGYHCWRMLGEGAGRVIGIDPGLLFLFQFFSVKDYLGDVPIDLLPVRMEALPADLETFDTTFSMGVLYHQRSPLDHLLELKGTLRRGGELVLETLVVEGPEGFSLMPEDRYGQMRNVWFLPSCDTLLRWLDRTGFRNARVVDVTPTTTDEQRSTDWMRFNSLQDFLDPNDPSKTVEGYPGPLRATVIAEKP
;
A
#
# COMPACT_ATOMS: atom_id res chain seq x y z
N MET A 1 13.80 -1.76 32.47
CA MET A 1 14.01 -2.58 31.29
C MET A 1 14.44 -1.63 30.20
N THR A 2 15.65 -1.77 29.69
CA THR A 2 16.09 -1.10 28.46
C THR A 2 15.19 -1.64 27.36
N MET A 3 14.39 -0.75 26.76
CA MET A 3 13.61 -1.08 25.57
C MET A 3 14.60 -1.55 24.50
N ALA A 4 14.30 -2.65 23.83
CA ALA A 4 15.12 -3.12 22.71
C ALA A 4 15.01 -2.08 21.59
N ASP A 5 16.13 -1.50 21.18
CA ASP A 5 16.19 -0.62 20.03
C ASP A 5 15.72 -1.39 18.79
N PHE A 6 14.94 -0.73 17.91
CA PHE A 6 14.53 -1.33 16.65
C PHE A 6 15.75 -1.67 15.78
N ASP A 7 16.06 -2.96 15.69
CA ASP A 7 17.18 -3.47 14.88
C ASP A 7 16.80 -3.51 13.40
N TRP A 8 16.88 -2.35 12.74
CA TRP A 8 16.59 -2.26 11.32
C TRP A 8 17.58 -3.06 10.46
N LYS A 9 18.82 -3.27 10.92
CA LYS A 9 19.83 -4.03 10.16
C LYS A 9 19.45 -5.49 10.07
N ALA A 10 18.99 -6.07 11.18
CA ALA A 10 18.45 -7.43 11.17
C ALA A 10 17.18 -7.55 10.32
N ARG A 11 16.31 -6.52 10.31
CA ARG A 11 15.05 -6.52 9.55
C ARG A 11 15.24 -6.40 8.04
N PHE A 12 16.16 -5.54 7.59
CA PHE A 12 16.36 -5.24 6.18
C PHE A 12 17.64 -5.84 5.57
N GLY A 13 18.54 -6.42 6.38
CA GLY A 13 19.72 -7.11 5.88
C GLY A 13 19.41 -8.15 4.81
N PRO A 14 18.45 -9.06 5.03
CA PRO A 14 18.10 -10.07 4.02
C PRO A 14 17.70 -9.52 2.66
N ILE A 15 16.87 -8.46 2.60
CA ILE A 15 16.48 -7.83 1.32
C ILE A 15 17.66 -7.10 0.69
N ILE A 16 18.52 -6.44 1.46
CA ILE A 16 19.72 -5.77 0.94
C ILE A 16 20.64 -6.80 0.29
N ASP A 17 20.92 -7.94 0.97
CA ASP A 17 21.72 -9.05 0.43
C ASP A 17 21.08 -9.67 -0.83
N GLU A 18 19.74 -9.74 -0.89
CA GLU A 18 19.01 -10.22 -2.06
C GLU A 18 19.18 -9.28 -3.25
N LEU A 19 19.03 -7.97 -3.04
CA LEU A 19 19.21 -6.96 -4.11
C LEU A 19 20.63 -7.01 -4.68
N GLU A 20 21.66 -7.20 -3.84
CA GLU A 20 23.04 -7.37 -4.29
C GLU A 20 23.22 -8.64 -5.15
N LYS A 21 22.64 -9.78 -4.73
CA LYS A 21 22.68 -11.04 -5.49
C LYS A 21 21.95 -10.96 -6.83
N ASP A 22 20.93 -10.13 -6.90
CA ASP A 22 20.13 -9.89 -8.12
C ASP A 22 20.80 -8.89 -9.10
N GLY A 23 22.00 -8.37 -8.77
CA GLY A 23 22.71 -7.39 -9.60
C GLY A 23 22.15 -5.98 -9.46
N LEU A 24 21.49 -5.68 -8.34
CA LEU A 24 20.89 -4.37 -8.00
C LEU A 24 21.69 -3.66 -6.91
N GLU A 25 23.03 -3.76 -6.93
CA GLU A 25 23.94 -3.24 -5.90
C GLU A 25 23.74 -1.72 -5.67
N HIS A 26 23.42 -0.99 -6.76
CA HIS A 26 23.14 0.44 -6.63
C HIS A 26 21.91 0.70 -5.78
N TRP A 27 20.83 -0.08 -5.95
CA TRP A 27 19.64 0.02 -5.11
C TRP A 27 19.92 -0.41 -3.68
N ALA A 28 20.63 -1.53 -3.47
CA ALA A 28 21.04 -2.03 -2.15
C ALA A 28 21.79 -0.95 -1.36
N THR A 29 22.81 -0.32 -1.98
CA THR A 29 23.60 0.76 -1.39
C THR A 29 22.73 1.98 -1.05
N GLN A 30 21.87 2.42 -1.96
CA GLN A 30 20.98 3.54 -1.75
C GLN A 30 19.95 3.26 -0.65
N LEU A 31 19.37 2.06 -0.62
CA LEU A 31 18.44 1.62 0.41
C LEU A 31 19.11 1.64 1.80
N GLN A 32 20.32 1.10 1.91
CA GLN A 32 21.07 1.11 3.17
C GLN A 32 21.29 2.53 3.70
N GLN A 33 21.65 3.48 2.84
CA GLN A 33 21.80 4.89 3.21
C GLN A 33 20.48 5.51 3.68
N GLN A 34 19.38 5.23 2.99
CA GLN A 34 18.04 5.72 3.34
C GLN A 34 17.58 5.16 4.69
N LEU A 35 17.80 3.87 4.95
CA LEU A 35 17.46 3.22 6.22
C LEU A 35 18.31 3.77 7.37
N THR A 36 19.62 3.96 7.16
CA THR A 36 20.50 4.60 8.15
C THR A 36 19.97 5.99 8.52
N HIS A 37 19.69 6.82 7.49
CA HIS A 37 19.13 8.15 7.72
C HIS A 37 17.82 8.13 8.49
N ARG A 38 16.94 7.16 8.19
CA ARG A 38 15.60 7.07 8.76
C ARG A 38 15.57 6.54 10.19
N PHE A 39 16.45 5.63 10.52
CA PHE A 39 16.45 4.95 11.82
C PHE A 39 17.56 5.39 12.77
N GLU A 40 18.69 5.89 12.26
CA GLU A 40 19.80 6.36 13.08
C GLU A 40 19.88 7.87 13.15
N ASP A 41 19.87 8.58 11.98
CA ASP A 41 20.07 10.03 11.97
C ASP A 41 18.81 10.81 12.38
N ARG A 42 17.63 10.34 11.96
CA ARG A 42 16.33 11.00 12.19
C ARG A 42 15.22 9.99 12.56
N PRO A 43 15.35 9.29 13.69
CA PRO A 43 14.34 8.35 14.13
C PRO A 43 13.00 9.06 14.38
N HIS A 44 11.90 8.36 14.06
CA HIS A 44 10.55 8.87 14.31
C HIS A 44 10.24 8.82 15.81
N GLY A 45 9.57 9.84 16.33
CA GLY A 45 9.28 9.94 17.77
C GLY A 45 8.37 8.82 18.34
N ASP A 46 7.61 8.14 17.49
CA ASP A 46 6.75 7.00 17.89
C ASP A 46 7.41 5.62 17.66
N LEU A 47 8.66 5.55 17.23
CA LEU A 47 9.33 4.30 16.87
C LEU A 47 9.27 3.30 18.04
N ASP A 48 9.68 3.74 19.23
CA ASP A 48 9.69 2.93 20.44
C ASP A 48 8.29 2.43 20.82
N ARG A 49 7.27 3.28 20.64
CA ARG A 49 5.88 2.92 20.92
C ARG A 49 5.39 1.80 19.99
N TRP A 50 5.71 1.88 18.69
CA TRP A 50 5.33 0.85 17.73
C TRP A 50 6.12 -0.44 17.94
N GLN A 51 7.43 -0.34 18.28
CA GLN A 51 8.23 -1.51 18.64
C GLN A 51 7.64 -2.20 19.87
N ALA A 52 7.32 -1.45 20.93
CA ALA A 52 6.69 -2.02 22.13
C ALA A 52 5.34 -2.70 21.81
N ALA A 53 4.58 -2.18 20.84
CA ALA A 53 3.33 -2.80 20.39
C ALA A 53 3.58 -4.13 19.65
N LEU A 54 4.62 -4.23 18.83
CA LEU A 54 5.04 -5.52 18.25
C LEU A 54 5.54 -6.51 19.30
N ASP A 55 6.36 -6.06 20.24
CA ASP A 55 6.91 -6.90 21.32
C ASP A 55 5.81 -7.43 22.26
N GLN A 56 4.65 -6.77 22.29
CA GLN A 56 3.47 -7.22 23.02
C GLN A 56 2.77 -8.40 22.36
N LEU A 57 2.96 -8.62 21.06
CA LEU A 57 2.32 -9.72 20.34
C LEU A 57 2.78 -11.07 20.90
N PRO A 58 1.87 -12.05 21.14
CA PRO A 58 2.25 -13.32 21.71
C PRO A 58 3.10 -14.15 20.76
N GLY A 59 4.16 -14.76 21.26
CA GLY A 59 4.94 -15.75 20.51
C GLY A 59 4.09 -16.99 20.24
N LEU A 60 3.72 -17.22 18.98
CA LEU A 60 2.94 -18.36 18.54
C LEU A 60 3.73 -19.19 17.55
N THR A 61 3.44 -20.50 17.49
CA THR A 61 4.07 -21.45 16.57
C THR A 61 3.01 -22.20 15.77
N GLN A 62 3.41 -22.83 14.69
CA GLN A 62 2.50 -23.58 13.80
C GLN A 62 1.38 -22.69 13.25
N ILE A 63 1.79 -21.61 12.61
CA ILE A 63 0.90 -20.63 12.00
C ILE A 63 0.63 -21.06 10.56
N ASP A 64 -0.65 -21.07 10.20
CA ASP A 64 -1.12 -21.19 8.82
C ASP A 64 -1.70 -19.83 8.39
N ALA A 65 -1.55 -19.46 7.12
CA ALA A 65 -2.06 -18.21 6.58
C ALA A 65 -2.98 -18.46 5.38
N GLN A 66 -4.03 -17.65 5.27
CA GLN A 66 -4.89 -17.54 4.09
C GLN A 66 -4.75 -16.11 3.57
N LEU A 67 -4.06 -15.96 2.44
CA LEU A 67 -3.70 -14.65 1.87
C LEU A 67 -4.52 -14.32 0.62
N ASP A 68 -5.22 -15.29 0.05
CA ASP A 68 -6.04 -15.22 -1.15
C ASP A 68 -7.53 -14.91 -0.89
N GLN A 69 -7.91 -14.69 0.36
CA GLN A 69 -9.26 -14.36 0.78
C GLN A 69 -9.43 -12.86 1.07
N SER A 70 -10.69 -12.40 1.27
CA SER A 70 -10.97 -10.99 1.61
C SER A 70 -10.15 -10.50 2.81
N ALA A 71 -10.12 -11.24 3.90
CA ALA A 71 -9.24 -10.95 5.02
C ALA A 71 -7.89 -11.66 4.84
N VAL A 72 -6.80 -10.94 5.10
CA VAL A 72 -5.49 -11.55 5.34
C VAL A 72 -5.56 -12.23 6.69
N THR A 73 -5.63 -13.56 6.71
CA THR A 73 -5.97 -14.35 7.88
C THR A 73 -4.78 -15.18 8.35
N LEU A 74 -4.46 -15.06 9.64
CA LEU A 74 -3.52 -15.91 10.34
C LEU A 74 -4.27 -16.83 11.29
N THR A 75 -3.98 -18.12 11.25
CA THR A 75 -4.55 -19.12 12.16
C THR A 75 -3.46 -19.89 12.88
N SER A 76 -3.74 -20.31 14.11
CA SER A 76 -2.86 -21.18 14.87
C SER A 76 -3.50 -22.54 15.08
N ARG A 77 -2.71 -23.61 14.91
CA ARG A 77 -3.20 -24.98 15.18
C ARG A 77 -3.56 -25.20 16.65
N GLN A 78 -3.00 -24.41 17.53
CA GLN A 78 -3.34 -24.45 18.96
C GLN A 78 -4.20 -23.23 19.33
N PRO A 79 -5.31 -23.39 20.05
CA PRO A 79 -6.12 -22.28 20.54
C PRO A 79 -5.28 -21.35 21.42
N LEU A 80 -5.43 -20.03 21.22
CA LEU A 80 -4.80 -19.05 22.09
C LEU A 80 -5.40 -19.13 23.51
N THR A 81 -4.55 -19.02 24.50
CA THR A 81 -4.97 -18.80 25.91
C THR A 81 -5.62 -17.40 26.05
N VAL A 82 -6.34 -17.18 27.15
CA VAL A 82 -6.94 -15.86 27.45
C VAL A 82 -5.85 -14.79 27.49
N ALA A 83 -4.74 -15.03 28.16
CA ALA A 83 -3.62 -14.09 28.26
C ALA A 83 -3.01 -13.75 26.89
N GLN A 84 -2.87 -14.74 26.00
CA GLN A 84 -2.36 -14.52 24.66
C GLN A 84 -3.34 -13.67 23.79
N ARG A 85 -4.64 -13.85 23.96
CA ARG A 85 -5.65 -13.02 23.26
C ARG A 85 -5.59 -11.56 23.73
N GLU A 86 -5.48 -11.34 25.04
CA GLU A 86 -5.34 -10.01 25.61
C GLU A 86 -4.04 -9.33 25.14
N GLN A 87 -2.93 -10.05 25.13
CA GLN A 87 -1.65 -9.56 24.60
C GLN A 87 -1.76 -9.20 23.09
N LEU A 88 -2.36 -10.08 22.28
CA LEU A 88 -2.58 -9.87 20.86
C LEU A 88 -3.39 -8.60 20.61
N GLU A 89 -4.54 -8.47 21.27
CA GLU A 89 -5.41 -7.31 21.10
C GLU A 89 -4.71 -6.01 21.53
N LEU A 90 -3.99 -6.03 22.65
CA LEU A 90 -3.25 -4.88 23.15
C LEU A 90 -2.15 -4.45 22.16
N GLY A 91 -1.37 -5.40 21.63
CA GLY A 91 -0.34 -5.14 20.63
C GLY A 91 -0.93 -4.55 19.33
N LEU A 92 -1.98 -5.19 18.78
CA LEU A 92 -2.64 -4.72 17.56
C LEU A 92 -3.29 -3.34 17.73
N ARG A 93 -3.87 -3.03 18.90
CA ARG A 93 -4.39 -1.69 19.23
C ARG A 93 -3.28 -0.64 19.36
N GLY A 94 -2.08 -1.03 19.81
CA GLY A 94 -0.90 -0.17 19.83
C GLY A 94 -0.46 0.30 18.44
N LEU A 95 -0.84 -0.43 17.41
CA LEU A 95 -0.57 -0.14 15.99
C LEU A 95 -1.73 0.58 15.27
N MET A 96 -2.75 1.06 15.98
CA MET A 96 -3.81 1.88 15.37
C MET A 96 -3.27 3.25 14.89
N PRO A 97 -3.90 3.86 13.84
CA PRO A 97 -5.10 3.43 13.12
C PRO A 97 -4.79 2.43 11.99
N TRP A 98 -5.71 1.48 11.79
CA TRP A 98 -5.65 0.51 10.70
C TRP A 98 -6.47 1.01 9.51
N ARG A 99 -5.80 1.36 8.40
CA ARG A 99 -6.48 1.96 7.25
C ARG A 99 -6.82 0.97 6.15
N LYS A 100 -5.87 0.13 5.72
CA LYS A 100 -6.07 -0.87 4.66
C LYS A 100 -6.21 -2.27 5.26
N GLY A 101 -7.12 -3.08 4.72
CA GLY A 101 -7.43 -4.43 5.18
C GLY A 101 -8.68 -4.99 4.49
N PRO A 102 -9.37 -5.97 5.10
CA PRO A 102 -9.29 -6.39 6.51
C PRO A 102 -8.19 -7.41 6.84
N PHE A 103 -7.94 -7.59 8.14
CA PHE A 103 -7.06 -8.65 8.65
C PHE A 103 -7.78 -9.47 9.71
N ASP A 104 -7.40 -10.74 9.86
CA ASP A 104 -7.82 -11.59 10.98
C ASP A 104 -6.59 -12.24 11.63
N PHE A 105 -6.27 -11.83 12.83
CA PHE A 105 -5.19 -12.38 13.63
C PHE A 105 -5.74 -13.38 14.63
N PHE A 106 -5.75 -14.66 14.29
CA PHE A 106 -6.14 -15.75 15.20
C PHE A 106 -7.54 -15.59 15.81
N GLY A 107 -8.50 -15.05 15.03
CA GLY A 107 -9.86 -14.73 15.45
C GLY A 107 -10.05 -13.31 16.00
N THR A 108 -9.00 -12.48 16.01
CA THR A 108 -9.12 -11.05 16.26
C THR A 108 -9.24 -10.34 14.91
N TYR A 109 -10.48 -10.02 14.53
CA TYR A 109 -10.78 -9.35 13.27
C TYR A 109 -10.52 -7.86 13.36
N ILE A 110 -9.69 -7.35 12.43
CA ILE A 110 -9.42 -5.91 12.29
C ILE A 110 -10.26 -5.38 11.13
N ASP A 111 -11.37 -4.75 11.50
CA ASP A 111 -12.23 -4.02 10.59
C ASP A 111 -11.61 -2.66 10.28
N THR A 112 -10.91 -2.57 9.16
CA THR A 112 -10.11 -1.39 8.78
C THR A 112 -10.97 -0.27 8.19
N GLU A 113 -10.42 0.95 8.06
CA GLU A 113 -11.10 2.09 7.43
C GLU A 113 -11.64 1.74 6.04
N TRP A 114 -10.81 1.09 5.23
CA TRP A 114 -11.13 0.69 3.87
C TRP A 114 -11.45 -0.78 3.78
N HIS A 115 -12.50 -1.11 3.06
CA HIS A 115 -12.66 -2.41 2.44
C HIS A 115 -11.72 -2.53 1.24
N SER A 116 -10.42 -2.76 1.51
CA SER A 116 -9.42 -2.91 0.45
C SER A 116 -9.62 -4.19 -0.36
N ASP A 117 -10.31 -5.17 0.22
CA ASP A 117 -10.79 -6.38 -0.45
C ASP A 117 -11.72 -6.06 -1.62
N TRP A 118 -12.65 -5.11 -1.46
CA TRP A 118 -13.55 -4.71 -2.55
C TRP A 118 -12.79 -4.11 -3.74
N LYS A 119 -11.73 -3.32 -3.46
CA LYS A 119 -10.85 -2.83 -4.51
C LYS A 119 -10.13 -4.00 -5.20
N TRP A 120 -9.61 -4.96 -4.45
CA TRP A 120 -8.96 -6.13 -5.01
C TRP A 120 -9.90 -6.93 -5.92
N ASP A 121 -11.14 -7.15 -5.50
CA ASP A 121 -12.16 -7.87 -6.24
C ASP A 121 -12.52 -7.19 -7.56
N ARG A 122 -12.49 -5.83 -7.60
CA ARG A 122 -12.69 -5.06 -8.85
C ARG A 122 -11.50 -5.14 -9.80
N VAL A 123 -10.29 -5.24 -9.27
CA VAL A 123 -9.05 -5.15 -10.06
C VAL A 123 -8.56 -6.53 -10.50
N SER A 124 -8.60 -7.53 -9.62
CA SER A 124 -8.00 -8.84 -9.83
C SER A 124 -8.47 -9.58 -11.11
N PRO A 125 -9.76 -9.48 -11.56
CA PRO A 125 -10.20 -10.15 -12.78
C PRO A 125 -9.53 -9.66 -14.07
N TYR A 126 -8.88 -8.51 -14.04
CA TYR A 126 -8.24 -7.88 -15.19
C TYR A 126 -6.72 -8.00 -15.20
N LEU A 127 -6.14 -8.49 -14.11
CA LEU A 127 -4.70 -8.66 -13.98
C LEU A 127 -4.20 -9.81 -14.85
N SER A 128 -2.98 -9.68 -15.34
CA SER A 128 -2.25 -10.85 -15.81
C SER A 128 -1.97 -11.80 -14.64
N ASP A 129 -1.83 -13.09 -14.91
CA ASP A 129 -1.49 -14.10 -13.90
C ASP A 129 -0.27 -13.63 -13.09
N LEU A 130 -0.43 -13.53 -11.76
CA LEU A 130 0.61 -13.06 -10.85
C LEU A 130 1.59 -14.18 -10.44
N SER A 131 1.29 -15.45 -10.77
CA SER A 131 2.12 -16.58 -10.39
C SER A 131 3.57 -16.41 -10.82
N GLY A 132 4.49 -16.49 -9.87
CA GLY A 132 5.93 -16.36 -10.08
C GLY A 132 6.44 -14.96 -10.43
N ARG A 133 5.57 -13.95 -10.55
CA ARG A 133 5.95 -12.58 -10.89
C ARG A 133 6.72 -11.89 -9.77
N ARG A 134 7.63 -11.00 -10.16
CA ARG A 134 8.24 -10.00 -9.29
C ARG A 134 7.42 -8.72 -9.35
N ILE A 135 6.89 -8.31 -8.20
CA ILE A 135 5.88 -7.25 -8.10
C ILE A 135 6.39 -6.10 -7.22
N LEU A 136 6.16 -4.86 -7.66
CA LEU A 136 6.31 -3.65 -6.85
C LEU A 136 4.92 -3.08 -6.53
N ASP A 137 4.64 -2.77 -5.26
CA ASP A 137 3.44 -2.05 -4.83
C ASP A 137 3.83 -0.68 -4.25
N VAL A 138 3.52 0.39 -4.99
CA VAL A 138 3.85 1.78 -4.63
C VAL A 138 2.73 2.39 -3.82
N GLY A 139 3.04 2.89 -2.61
CA GLY A 139 2.04 3.38 -1.66
C GLY A 139 1.25 2.24 -1.02
N CYS A 140 1.93 1.14 -0.73
CA CYS A 140 1.30 -0.10 -0.28
C CYS A 140 0.58 0.02 1.08
N GLY A 141 0.84 1.08 1.87
CA GLY A 141 0.33 1.21 3.23
C GLY A 141 0.79 0.05 4.12
N SER A 142 -0.12 -0.57 4.87
CA SER A 142 0.17 -1.74 5.72
C SER A 142 0.53 -3.03 4.96
N GLY A 143 0.60 -2.98 3.62
CA GLY A 143 0.93 -4.13 2.79
C GLY A 143 -0.25 -5.08 2.52
N TYR A 144 -1.51 -4.67 2.79
CA TYR A 144 -2.65 -5.55 2.56
C TYR A 144 -2.66 -6.14 1.15
N HIS A 145 -2.53 -5.31 0.10
CA HIS A 145 -2.51 -5.82 -1.27
C HIS A 145 -1.24 -6.63 -1.57
N CYS A 146 -0.11 -6.30 -0.95
CA CYS A 146 1.11 -7.12 -1.08
C CYS A 146 0.88 -8.55 -0.59
N TRP A 147 0.19 -8.73 0.55
CA TRP A 147 -0.19 -10.05 1.05
C TRP A 147 -1.14 -10.78 0.09
N ARG A 148 -2.13 -10.06 -0.49
CA ARG A 148 -3.04 -10.62 -1.50
C ARG A 148 -2.28 -11.08 -2.75
N MET A 149 -1.33 -10.29 -3.25
CA MET A 149 -0.47 -10.66 -4.39
C MET A 149 0.36 -11.91 -4.09
N LEU A 150 0.87 -12.03 -2.87
CA LEU A 150 1.57 -13.25 -2.44
C LEU A 150 0.62 -14.46 -2.41
N GLY A 151 -0.62 -14.27 -1.94
CA GLY A 151 -1.67 -15.29 -1.95
C GLY A 151 -2.04 -15.77 -3.35
N GLU A 152 -1.96 -14.90 -4.36
CA GLU A 152 -2.15 -15.23 -5.79
C GLU A 152 -0.90 -15.87 -6.42
N GLY A 153 0.10 -16.23 -5.63
CA GLY A 153 1.28 -16.96 -6.09
C GLY A 153 2.43 -16.11 -6.62
N ALA A 154 2.45 -14.81 -6.34
CA ALA A 154 3.58 -13.96 -6.71
C ALA A 154 4.90 -14.54 -6.20
N GLY A 155 5.93 -14.55 -7.06
CA GLY A 155 7.25 -15.08 -6.70
C GLY A 155 8.02 -14.16 -5.75
N ARG A 156 7.82 -12.86 -5.87
CA ARG A 156 8.43 -11.84 -5.02
C ARG A 156 7.58 -10.58 -4.99
N VAL A 157 7.29 -10.05 -3.82
CA VAL A 157 6.58 -8.78 -3.67
C VAL A 157 7.42 -7.79 -2.87
N ILE A 158 7.63 -6.60 -3.39
CA ILE A 158 8.24 -5.47 -2.67
C ILE A 158 7.21 -4.36 -2.60
N GLY A 159 6.74 -4.05 -1.38
CA GLY A 159 5.94 -2.86 -1.11
C GLY A 159 6.84 -1.68 -0.75
N ILE A 160 6.47 -0.48 -1.17
CA ILE A 160 7.10 0.75 -0.69
C ILE A 160 6.06 1.71 -0.14
N ASP A 161 6.31 2.24 1.05
CA ASP A 161 5.47 3.27 1.68
C ASP A 161 6.29 4.05 2.72
N PRO A 162 6.31 5.39 2.73
CA PRO A 162 7.08 6.15 3.70
C PRO A 162 6.52 6.13 5.13
N GLY A 163 5.32 5.59 5.36
CA GLY A 163 4.66 5.58 6.65
C GLY A 163 5.19 4.50 7.60
N LEU A 164 5.95 4.88 8.63
CA LEU A 164 6.52 3.90 9.56
C LEU A 164 5.47 3.11 10.35
N LEU A 165 4.34 3.69 10.71
CA LEU A 165 3.24 2.93 11.32
C LEU A 165 2.82 1.75 10.43
N PHE A 166 2.72 1.96 9.13
CA PHE A 166 2.36 0.93 8.17
C PHE A 166 3.41 -0.19 8.09
N LEU A 167 4.68 0.17 8.20
CA LEU A 167 5.77 -0.80 8.31
C LEU A 167 5.61 -1.71 9.53
N PHE A 168 5.26 -1.15 10.70
CA PHE A 168 5.04 -1.95 11.91
C PHE A 168 3.77 -2.80 11.83
N GLN A 169 2.72 -2.30 11.17
CA GLN A 169 1.54 -3.12 10.83
C GLN A 169 1.91 -4.27 9.89
N PHE A 170 2.77 -4.04 8.90
CA PHE A 170 3.30 -5.10 8.03
C PHE A 170 4.11 -6.13 8.82
N PHE A 171 4.99 -5.70 9.72
CA PHE A 171 5.77 -6.61 10.55
C PHE A 171 4.91 -7.45 11.48
N SER A 172 3.75 -6.96 11.95
CA SER A 172 2.84 -7.77 12.77
C SER A 172 2.33 -9.03 12.06
N VAL A 173 2.31 -9.04 10.72
CA VAL A 173 2.01 -10.22 9.90
C VAL A 173 3.30 -11.00 9.58
N LYS A 174 4.34 -10.28 9.11
CA LYS A 174 5.61 -10.88 8.66
C LYS A 174 6.29 -11.70 9.76
N ASP A 175 6.25 -11.23 11.01
CA ASP A 175 6.89 -11.89 12.14
C ASP A 175 6.26 -13.26 12.46
N TYR A 176 4.97 -13.44 12.18
CA TYR A 176 4.32 -14.74 12.30
C TYR A 176 4.61 -15.67 11.13
N LEU A 177 4.81 -15.13 9.92
CA LEU A 177 5.01 -15.93 8.71
C LEU A 177 6.50 -16.25 8.43
N GLY A 178 7.41 -15.49 9.04
CA GLY A 178 8.84 -15.70 8.91
C GLY A 178 9.40 -15.39 7.53
N ASP A 179 10.19 -16.29 6.99
CA ASP A 179 10.87 -16.12 5.70
C ASP A 179 9.92 -16.42 4.54
N VAL A 180 9.15 -15.40 4.14
CA VAL A 180 8.28 -15.40 2.97
C VAL A 180 8.72 -14.31 1.99
N PRO A 181 8.56 -14.48 0.66
CA PRO A 181 9.16 -13.61 -0.37
C PRO A 181 8.43 -12.28 -0.53
N ILE A 182 8.31 -11.53 0.56
CA ILE A 182 7.65 -10.24 0.59
C ILE A 182 8.37 -9.31 1.56
N ASP A 183 8.60 -8.07 1.18
CA ASP A 183 9.13 -7.03 2.06
C ASP A 183 8.42 -5.70 1.83
N LEU A 184 8.40 -4.86 2.88
CA LEU A 184 7.94 -3.49 2.83
C LEU A 184 9.13 -2.58 3.17
N LEU A 185 9.45 -1.67 2.24
CA LEU A 185 10.53 -0.71 2.41
C LEU A 185 9.95 0.67 2.75
N PRO A 186 10.44 1.32 3.82
CA PRO A 186 9.90 2.61 4.27
C PRO A 186 10.45 3.78 3.45
N VAL A 187 10.28 3.73 2.12
CA VAL A 187 10.79 4.71 1.16
C VAL A 187 9.68 5.23 0.25
N ARG A 188 9.95 6.36 -0.41
CA ARG A 188 9.05 6.92 -1.43
C ARG A 188 9.46 6.46 -2.81
N MET A 189 8.58 6.61 -3.80
CA MET A 189 8.86 6.27 -5.20
C MET A 189 10.07 7.04 -5.74
N GLU A 190 10.15 8.34 -5.49
CA GLU A 190 11.23 9.22 -5.94
C GLU A 190 12.60 8.85 -5.34
N ALA A 191 12.60 7.99 -4.34
CA ALA A 191 13.79 7.51 -3.65
C ALA A 191 14.29 6.16 -4.19
N LEU A 192 13.64 5.58 -5.19
CA LEU A 192 14.14 4.42 -5.91
C LEU A 192 15.13 4.85 -7.01
N PRO A 193 16.09 3.99 -7.37
CA PRO A 193 16.89 4.22 -8.57
C PRO A 193 16.01 4.35 -9.82
N ALA A 194 16.37 5.26 -10.72
CA ALA A 194 15.75 5.32 -12.04
C ALA A 194 16.05 4.04 -12.84
N ASP A 195 15.13 3.69 -13.74
CA ASP A 195 15.31 2.60 -14.72
C ASP A 195 15.73 1.25 -14.11
N LEU A 196 15.05 0.87 -13.00
CA LEU A 196 15.25 -0.43 -12.35
C LEU A 196 14.96 -1.62 -13.29
N GLU A 197 13.94 -1.50 -14.15
CA GLU A 197 13.55 -2.48 -15.18
C GLU A 197 13.48 -3.95 -14.70
N THR A 198 13.12 -4.17 -13.43
CA THR A 198 13.21 -5.48 -12.79
C THR A 198 11.86 -6.10 -12.46
N PHE A 199 10.78 -5.31 -12.47
CA PHE A 199 9.46 -5.79 -12.06
C PHE A 199 8.61 -6.24 -13.25
N ASP A 200 7.90 -7.36 -13.08
CA ASP A 200 6.92 -7.87 -14.03
C ASP A 200 5.62 -7.07 -13.99
N THR A 201 5.25 -6.64 -12.78
CA THR A 201 4.07 -5.84 -12.53
C THR A 201 4.38 -4.76 -11.49
N THR A 202 3.96 -3.54 -11.75
CA THR A 202 4.01 -2.43 -10.78
C THR A 202 2.61 -1.93 -10.51
N PHE A 203 2.23 -1.95 -9.23
CA PHE A 203 0.99 -1.37 -8.73
C PHE A 203 1.24 0.04 -8.19
N SER A 204 0.32 0.96 -8.46
CA SER A 204 0.27 2.29 -7.86
C SER A 204 -1.19 2.66 -7.63
N MET A 205 -1.73 2.27 -6.48
CA MET A 205 -3.15 2.43 -6.16
C MET A 205 -3.37 3.46 -5.05
N GLY A 206 -3.93 4.62 -5.43
CA GLY A 206 -4.21 5.72 -4.52
C GLY A 206 -3.04 6.67 -4.31
N VAL A 207 -2.12 6.80 -5.28
CA VAL A 207 -0.89 7.61 -5.16
C VAL A 207 -0.83 8.77 -6.14
N LEU A 208 -1.25 8.57 -7.39
CA LEU A 208 -1.04 9.55 -8.48
C LEU A 208 -1.59 10.94 -8.15
N TYR A 209 -2.77 11.03 -7.56
CA TYR A 209 -3.37 12.33 -7.21
C TYR A 209 -2.62 13.08 -6.10
N HIS A 210 -1.73 12.42 -5.38
CA HIS A 210 -0.82 13.04 -4.41
C HIS A 210 0.47 13.57 -5.04
N GLN A 211 0.71 13.28 -6.31
CA GLN A 211 1.92 13.70 -7.01
C GLN A 211 1.76 15.09 -7.63
N ARG A 212 2.72 15.98 -7.34
CA ARG A 212 2.76 17.33 -7.94
C ARG A 212 3.06 17.30 -9.44
N SER A 213 3.82 16.28 -9.87
CA SER A 213 4.11 16.00 -11.26
C SER A 213 3.61 14.61 -11.61
N PRO A 214 2.34 14.45 -12.02
CA PRO A 214 1.77 13.14 -12.31
C PRO A 214 2.47 12.46 -13.50
N LEU A 215 2.96 13.23 -14.48
CA LEU A 215 3.67 12.65 -15.63
C LEU A 215 5.04 12.10 -15.24
N ASP A 216 5.79 12.80 -14.37
CA ASP A 216 7.06 12.29 -13.85
C ASP A 216 6.85 11.00 -13.06
N HIS A 217 5.79 10.96 -12.21
CA HIS A 217 5.45 9.74 -11.49
C HIS A 217 5.12 8.56 -12.43
N LEU A 218 4.40 8.80 -13.53
CA LEU A 218 4.16 7.78 -14.55
C LEU A 218 5.46 7.30 -15.22
N LEU A 219 6.41 8.20 -15.47
CA LEU A 219 7.73 7.83 -16.00
C LEU A 219 8.55 7.03 -14.98
N GLU A 220 8.52 7.41 -13.72
CA GLU A 220 9.15 6.65 -12.62
C GLU A 220 8.56 5.23 -12.53
N LEU A 221 7.22 5.09 -12.53
CA LEU A 221 6.55 3.78 -12.54
C LEU A 221 6.97 2.95 -13.76
N LYS A 222 7.06 3.57 -14.94
CA LYS A 222 7.54 2.89 -16.15
C LYS A 222 8.98 2.43 -16.03
N GLY A 223 9.84 3.23 -15.36
CA GLY A 223 11.24 2.89 -15.11
C GLY A 223 11.42 1.65 -14.23
N THR A 224 10.46 1.31 -13.37
CA THR A 224 10.53 0.09 -12.54
C THR A 224 10.26 -1.19 -13.33
N LEU A 225 9.43 -1.10 -14.37
CA LEU A 225 8.96 -2.24 -15.14
C LEU A 225 10.01 -2.73 -16.14
N ARG A 226 10.15 -4.03 -16.29
CA ARG A 226 10.83 -4.64 -17.43
C ARG A 226 10.04 -4.42 -18.72
N ARG A 227 10.65 -4.65 -19.87
CA ARG A 227 9.93 -4.65 -21.15
C ARG A 227 8.82 -5.71 -21.15
N GLY A 228 7.64 -5.33 -21.61
CA GLY A 228 6.43 -6.16 -21.55
C GLY A 228 5.81 -6.25 -20.12
N GLY A 229 6.33 -5.49 -19.17
CA GLY A 229 5.78 -5.43 -17.80
C GLY A 229 4.47 -4.65 -17.75
N GLU A 230 3.64 -4.97 -16.76
CA GLU A 230 2.28 -4.44 -16.57
C GLU A 230 2.24 -3.38 -15.47
N LEU A 231 1.64 -2.23 -15.76
CA LEU A 231 1.25 -1.22 -14.78
C LEU A 231 -0.22 -1.42 -14.40
N VAL A 232 -0.49 -1.45 -13.09
CA VAL A 232 -1.84 -1.38 -12.51
C VAL A 232 -1.94 -0.08 -11.74
N LEU A 233 -2.69 0.87 -12.29
CA LEU A 233 -2.81 2.23 -11.75
C LEU A 233 -4.24 2.49 -11.29
N GLU A 234 -4.42 2.91 -10.04
CA GLU A 234 -5.71 3.41 -9.56
C GLU A 234 -5.53 4.82 -9.02
N THR A 235 -6.43 5.73 -9.42
CA THR A 235 -6.36 7.12 -9.01
C THR A 235 -7.75 7.76 -8.92
N LEU A 236 -7.84 8.89 -8.25
CA LEU A 236 -9.02 9.75 -8.31
C LEU A 236 -9.15 10.35 -9.71
N VAL A 237 -10.38 10.36 -10.21
CA VAL A 237 -10.76 10.94 -11.50
C VAL A 237 -11.99 11.83 -11.36
N VAL A 238 -12.26 12.60 -12.39
CA VAL A 238 -13.49 13.40 -12.51
C VAL A 238 -14.14 13.15 -13.87
N GLU A 239 -15.44 13.36 -13.96
CA GLU A 239 -16.13 13.39 -15.25
C GLU A 239 -15.66 14.60 -16.08
N GLY A 240 -15.46 14.40 -17.35
CA GLY A 240 -15.04 15.46 -18.27
C GLY A 240 -14.48 14.94 -19.59
N PRO A 241 -14.31 15.82 -20.58
CA PRO A 241 -13.73 15.45 -21.86
C PRO A 241 -12.23 15.19 -21.74
N GLU A 242 -11.65 14.65 -22.79
CA GLU A 242 -10.20 14.56 -22.94
C GLU A 242 -9.55 15.95 -22.83
N GLY A 243 -8.43 16.03 -22.13
CA GLY A 243 -7.71 17.28 -21.82
C GLY A 243 -8.19 17.96 -20.53
N PHE A 244 -9.29 17.49 -19.92
CA PHE A 244 -9.76 18.03 -18.65
C PHE A 244 -9.09 17.38 -17.45
N SER A 245 -8.65 18.19 -16.49
CA SER A 245 -8.18 17.76 -15.17
C SER A 245 -8.58 18.81 -14.14
N LEU A 246 -9.24 18.39 -13.09
CA LEU A 246 -9.54 19.24 -11.95
C LEU A 246 -8.29 19.39 -11.08
N MET A 247 -7.93 20.63 -10.77
CA MET A 247 -6.95 20.98 -9.75
C MET A 247 -7.68 21.70 -8.62
N PRO A 248 -7.79 21.10 -7.42
CA PRO A 248 -8.41 21.77 -6.28
C PRO A 248 -7.66 23.04 -5.90
N GLU A 249 -8.37 24.06 -5.44
CA GLU A 249 -7.78 25.35 -5.05
C GLU A 249 -6.88 25.20 -3.80
N ASP A 250 -7.33 24.45 -2.78
CA ASP A 250 -6.58 24.16 -1.53
C ASP A 250 -6.69 22.69 -1.16
N ARG A 251 -7.92 22.18 -0.97
CA ARG A 251 -8.19 20.83 -0.46
C ARG A 251 -9.20 20.11 -1.33
N TYR A 252 -9.16 18.79 -1.27
CA TYR A 252 -10.17 17.90 -1.81
C TYR A 252 -10.51 16.84 -0.76
N GLY A 253 -11.75 16.83 -0.28
CA GLY A 253 -12.15 15.96 0.82
C GLY A 253 -11.23 16.14 2.04
N GLN A 254 -10.95 17.37 2.43
CA GLN A 254 -10.03 17.80 3.48
C GLN A 254 -8.55 17.42 3.29
N MET A 255 -8.19 16.68 2.24
CA MET A 255 -6.80 16.37 1.88
C MET A 255 -6.12 17.59 1.24
N ARG A 256 -4.95 18.00 1.79
CA ARG A 256 -4.17 19.14 1.31
C ARG A 256 -3.22 18.81 0.15
N ASN A 257 -3.01 17.53 -0.10
CA ASN A 257 -2.02 17.02 -1.05
C ASN A 257 -2.69 16.30 -2.23
N VAL A 258 -3.85 16.79 -2.67
CA VAL A 258 -4.47 16.38 -3.93
C VAL A 258 -4.19 17.44 -4.97
N TRP A 259 -3.54 17.05 -6.07
CA TRP A 259 -3.05 18.00 -7.07
C TRP A 259 -3.85 17.95 -8.37
N PHE A 260 -4.04 16.76 -8.93
CA PHE A 260 -4.71 16.60 -10.21
C PHE A 260 -5.67 15.42 -10.19
N LEU A 261 -6.90 15.65 -10.61
CA LEU A 261 -7.92 14.64 -10.85
C LEU A 261 -8.28 14.69 -12.35
N PRO A 262 -7.64 13.87 -13.20
CA PRO A 262 -7.91 13.87 -14.63
C PRO A 262 -9.27 13.24 -14.94
N SER A 263 -9.82 13.52 -16.12
CA SER A 263 -10.83 12.63 -16.71
C SER A 263 -10.18 11.31 -17.13
N CYS A 264 -10.98 10.24 -17.28
CA CYS A 264 -10.44 8.95 -17.72
C CYS A 264 -9.69 9.05 -19.06
N ASP A 265 -10.23 9.79 -20.03
CA ASP A 265 -9.57 9.99 -21.33
C ASP A 265 -8.27 10.80 -21.21
N THR A 266 -8.24 11.77 -20.29
CA THR A 266 -7.00 12.51 -19.99
C THR A 266 -5.94 11.59 -19.36
N LEU A 267 -6.35 10.71 -18.45
CA LEU A 267 -5.44 9.74 -17.82
C LEU A 267 -4.85 8.77 -18.86
N LEU A 268 -5.68 8.26 -19.79
CA LEU A 268 -5.20 7.42 -20.89
C LEU A 268 -4.21 8.18 -21.79
N ARG A 269 -4.48 9.47 -22.08
CA ARG A 269 -3.54 10.31 -22.83
C ARG A 269 -2.21 10.52 -22.08
N TRP A 270 -2.24 10.70 -20.76
CA TRP A 270 -1.01 10.82 -19.97
C TRP A 270 -0.17 9.55 -20.06
N LEU A 271 -0.79 8.37 -20.00
CA LEU A 271 -0.11 7.09 -20.16
C LEU A 271 0.50 6.92 -21.55
N ASP A 272 -0.25 7.25 -22.61
CA ASP A 272 0.29 7.22 -23.98
C ASP A 272 1.47 8.19 -24.16
N ARG A 273 1.35 9.42 -23.65
CA ARG A 273 2.40 10.46 -23.71
C ARG A 273 3.66 10.07 -22.93
N THR A 274 3.54 9.29 -21.86
CA THR A 274 4.67 8.75 -21.08
C THR A 274 5.19 7.43 -21.67
N GLY A 275 4.61 6.98 -22.79
CA GLY A 275 5.09 5.86 -23.60
C GLY A 275 4.65 4.49 -23.11
N PHE A 276 3.56 4.41 -22.35
CA PHE A 276 2.85 3.15 -22.14
C PHE A 276 2.05 2.76 -23.39
N ARG A 277 1.71 1.46 -23.51
CA ARG A 277 0.88 0.91 -24.58
C ARG A 277 -0.31 0.16 -23.96
N ASN A 278 -1.31 -0.10 -24.81
CA ASN A 278 -2.48 -0.89 -24.43
C ASN A 278 -3.19 -0.40 -23.17
N ALA A 279 -3.07 0.91 -22.86
CA ALA A 279 -3.71 1.50 -21.70
C ALA A 279 -5.24 1.44 -21.84
N ARG A 280 -5.89 0.88 -20.83
CA ARG A 280 -7.35 0.74 -20.79
C ARG A 280 -7.90 0.95 -19.39
N VAL A 281 -9.01 1.67 -19.28
CA VAL A 281 -9.79 1.75 -18.05
C VAL A 281 -10.53 0.43 -17.87
N VAL A 282 -10.36 -0.22 -16.72
CA VAL A 282 -10.97 -1.50 -16.38
C VAL A 282 -12.07 -1.39 -15.33
N ASP A 283 -12.02 -0.33 -14.51
CA ASP A 283 -13.03 -0.05 -13.49
C ASP A 283 -13.16 1.46 -13.29
N VAL A 284 -14.39 1.94 -13.04
CA VAL A 284 -14.69 3.30 -12.58
C VAL A 284 -15.76 3.20 -11.50
N THR A 285 -15.38 3.48 -10.25
CA THR A 285 -16.26 3.28 -9.10
C THR A 285 -16.24 4.50 -8.17
N PRO A 286 -17.40 5.03 -7.75
CA PRO A 286 -17.46 6.03 -6.68
C PRO A 286 -17.08 5.40 -5.34
N THR A 287 -16.31 6.14 -4.55
CA THR A 287 -16.03 5.71 -3.17
C THR A 287 -17.27 5.94 -2.32
N THR A 288 -17.75 4.90 -1.66
CA THR A 288 -18.93 4.96 -0.78
C THR A 288 -18.54 4.99 0.69
N THR A 289 -19.45 5.45 1.53
CA THR A 289 -19.29 5.43 3.00
C THR A 289 -19.32 4.01 3.58
N ASP A 290 -19.74 3.02 2.80
CA ASP A 290 -19.63 1.61 3.18
C ASP A 290 -18.23 1.06 2.91
N GLU A 291 -17.54 1.55 1.85
CA GLU A 291 -16.19 1.14 1.51
C GLU A 291 -15.11 1.86 2.34
N GLN A 292 -15.34 3.15 2.67
CA GLN A 292 -14.43 3.94 3.51
C GLN A 292 -15.18 4.54 4.71
N ARG A 293 -14.90 4.05 5.90
CA ARG A 293 -15.64 4.39 7.12
C ARG A 293 -14.76 4.40 8.36
N SER A 294 -15.21 5.10 9.40
CA SER A 294 -14.64 4.96 10.74
C SER A 294 -15.05 3.61 11.33
N THR A 295 -14.15 3.00 12.09
CA THR A 295 -14.33 1.71 12.76
C THR A 295 -13.71 1.74 14.16
N ASP A 296 -13.86 0.67 14.94
CA ASP A 296 -13.17 0.53 16.22
C ASP A 296 -11.63 0.47 16.11
N TRP A 297 -11.12 0.18 14.92
CA TRP A 297 -9.69 0.12 14.60
C TRP A 297 -9.18 1.38 13.88
N MET A 298 -10.08 2.27 13.46
CA MET A 298 -9.76 3.57 12.87
C MET A 298 -10.80 4.62 13.28
N ARG A 299 -10.54 5.34 14.36
CA ARG A 299 -11.45 6.25 15.05
C ARG A 299 -11.32 7.72 14.65
N PHE A 300 -10.57 8.00 13.58
CA PHE A 300 -10.45 9.34 13.04
C PHE A 300 -11.56 9.62 12.01
N ASN A 301 -11.57 10.85 11.50
CA ASN A 301 -12.47 11.23 10.41
C ASN A 301 -12.26 10.33 9.19
N SER A 302 -13.35 9.97 8.54
CA SER A 302 -13.38 9.14 7.35
C SER A 302 -14.29 9.77 6.29
N LEU A 303 -14.61 9.08 5.20
CA LEU A 303 -15.30 9.65 4.04
C LEU A 303 -16.55 10.46 4.40
N GLN A 304 -17.39 9.97 5.31
CA GLN A 304 -18.60 10.66 5.73
C GLN A 304 -18.34 12.11 6.22
N ASP A 305 -17.20 12.32 6.90
CA ASP A 305 -16.80 13.63 7.43
C ASP A 305 -16.24 14.56 6.34
N PHE A 306 -15.95 14.02 5.15
CA PHE A 306 -15.36 14.73 4.02
C PHE A 306 -16.36 15.07 2.92
N LEU A 307 -17.58 14.54 3.02
CA LEU A 307 -18.69 14.85 2.11
C LEU A 307 -19.56 15.98 2.66
N ASP A 308 -20.17 16.75 1.76
CA ASP A 308 -21.13 17.79 2.13
C ASP A 308 -22.35 17.13 2.80
N PRO A 309 -22.70 17.51 4.03
CA PRO A 309 -23.81 16.91 4.75
C PRO A 309 -25.19 17.15 4.10
N ASN A 310 -25.30 18.13 3.21
CA ASN A 310 -26.54 18.44 2.48
C ASN A 310 -26.56 17.85 1.06
N ASP A 311 -25.38 17.50 0.52
CA ASP A 311 -25.24 16.92 -0.83
C ASP A 311 -24.05 15.91 -0.84
N PRO A 312 -24.29 14.65 -0.44
CA PRO A 312 -23.22 13.63 -0.36
C PRO A 312 -22.56 13.30 -1.71
N SER A 313 -23.07 13.83 -2.82
CA SER A 313 -22.40 13.74 -4.11
C SER A 313 -21.21 14.68 -4.26
N LYS A 314 -20.97 15.53 -3.26
CA LYS A 314 -19.90 16.52 -3.24
C LYS A 314 -19.03 16.38 -1.98
N THR A 315 -17.80 16.88 -2.11
CA THR A 315 -16.93 17.09 -0.94
C THR A 315 -17.37 18.34 -0.17
N VAL A 316 -16.92 18.49 1.08
CA VAL A 316 -17.18 19.69 1.90
C VAL A 316 -16.68 20.98 1.24
N GLU A 317 -15.73 20.91 0.32
CA GLU A 317 -15.25 22.05 -0.49
C GLU A 317 -16.12 22.32 -1.73
N GLY A 318 -17.12 21.48 -2.02
CA GLY A 318 -18.04 21.62 -3.14
C GLY A 318 -17.58 20.97 -4.44
N TYR A 319 -16.48 20.24 -4.47
CA TYR A 319 -16.05 19.43 -5.62
C TYR A 319 -16.90 18.15 -5.74
N PRO A 320 -16.94 17.51 -6.93
CA PRO A 320 -17.54 16.18 -7.06
C PRO A 320 -16.96 15.20 -6.02
N GLY A 321 -17.81 14.32 -5.48
CA GLY A 321 -17.39 13.27 -4.56
C GLY A 321 -16.35 12.33 -5.17
N PRO A 322 -15.61 11.55 -4.35
CA PRO A 322 -14.50 10.75 -4.84
C PRO A 322 -14.94 9.66 -5.83
N LEU A 323 -14.52 9.81 -7.08
CA LEU A 323 -14.63 8.81 -8.14
C LEU A 323 -13.23 8.25 -8.43
N ARG A 324 -13.09 6.94 -8.54
CA ARG A 324 -11.82 6.27 -8.78
C ARG A 324 -11.87 5.50 -10.07
N ALA A 325 -10.78 5.57 -10.85
CA ALA A 325 -10.60 4.73 -12.02
C ALA A 325 -9.38 3.84 -11.85
N THR A 326 -9.52 2.59 -12.26
CA THR A 326 -8.40 1.65 -12.41
C THR A 326 -8.05 1.50 -13.88
N VAL A 327 -6.77 1.63 -14.18
CA VAL A 327 -6.21 1.51 -15.53
C VAL A 327 -5.13 0.46 -15.52
N ILE A 328 -5.11 -0.38 -16.56
CA ILE A 328 -4.02 -1.32 -16.84
C ILE A 328 -3.32 -0.87 -18.11
N ALA A 329 -1.99 -0.87 -18.10
CA ALA A 329 -1.16 -0.47 -19.23
C ALA A 329 0.12 -1.31 -19.27
N GLU A 330 0.82 -1.30 -20.41
CA GLU A 330 2.01 -2.11 -20.63
C GLU A 330 3.22 -1.21 -20.99
N LYS A 331 4.39 -1.56 -20.46
CA LYS A 331 5.67 -1.01 -20.93
C LYS A 331 6.09 -1.75 -22.20
N PRO A 332 6.29 -1.07 -23.36
CA PRO A 332 6.70 -1.69 -24.62
C PRO A 332 8.11 -2.28 -24.58
#